data_576901bc2d52f0052638458db6e8c8c5
#
_entry.id   576901bc2d52f0052638458db6e8c8c5
#
_cell.length_a   1.000
_cell.length_b   1.000
_cell.length_c   1.000
_cell.angle_alpha   90.00
_cell.angle_beta   90.00
_cell.angle_gamma   90.00
#
_symmetry.space_group_name_H-M   'P 1'
#
loop_
_entity.id
_entity.type
_entity.pdbx_description
1 polymer ?
#
loop_
_entity_poly.entity_id
_entity_poly.type
_entity_poly.pdbx_seq_one_letter_code
_entity_poly.pdbx_strand_id
1 'polypeptide(L)'
;MLNDGESKGLRMGTMEELKLYSVSDTYIKYLRRIFTNVYSNKESERIHTRKYVGVVIRLEKYNYYIPMSSPKESDYQIAGHKRKIKKSIVPIIRMIAQNKNGEKELIGTLRISHMIPAPESELKLYDVAGETDHAYRNLVQNQIIFIRKNREKILANA
;
A
#
# COMPACT_ATOMS: atom_id res chain seq x y z
N MET A 1 -11.96 -31.29 -10.97
CA MET A 1 -11.78 -30.73 -10.83
C MET A 1 -10.93 -30.19 -10.67
N LEU A 2 -10.78 -29.91 -10.71
CA LEU A 2 -10.20 -29.36 -10.67
C LEU A 2 -9.33 -28.69 -10.69
N ASN A 3 -8.77 -28.82 -10.97
CA ASN A 3 -7.98 -27.77 -11.30
C ASN A 3 -8.08 -26.62 -10.43
N ASP A 4 -8.50 -26.86 -9.28
CA ASP A 4 -8.61 -25.82 -8.29
C ASP A 4 -7.27 -25.23 -7.97
N GLY A 5 -6.21 -26.03 -7.99
CA GLY A 5 -4.87 -25.54 -7.74
C GLY A 5 -4.42 -24.49 -8.74
N GLU A 6 -4.71 -24.76 -9.98
CA GLU A 6 -4.34 -23.82 -11.01
C GLU A 6 -5.11 -22.53 -10.89
N SER A 7 -6.40 -22.65 -10.63
CA SER A 7 -7.23 -21.48 -10.45
C SER A 7 -6.74 -20.66 -9.28
N LYS A 8 -6.33 -21.29 -8.20
CA LYS A 8 -5.83 -20.58 -7.03
C LYS A 8 -4.61 -19.76 -7.36
N GLY A 9 -3.72 -20.28 -8.16
CA GLY A 9 -2.51 -19.55 -8.53
C GLY A 9 -2.81 -18.28 -9.29
N LEU A 10 -3.94 -18.24 -9.98
CA LEU A 10 -4.30 -17.10 -10.79
C LEU A 10 -5.28 -16.15 -10.13
N ARG A 11 -5.77 -16.48 -8.96
CA ARG A 11 -6.81 -15.69 -8.33
C ARG A 11 -6.38 -14.32 -7.83
N MET A 12 -5.13 -14.16 -7.45
CA MET A 12 -4.64 -12.87 -7.03
C MET A 12 -5.57 -12.16 -6.03
N GLY A 13 -5.95 -12.85 -4.99
CA GLY A 13 -6.78 -12.27 -3.95
C GLY A 13 -8.19 -11.89 -4.35
N THR A 14 -8.75 -12.52 -5.41
CA THR A 14 -10.06 -12.14 -5.93
C THR A 14 -11.17 -12.22 -4.89
N MET A 15 -11.08 -13.17 -3.97
CA MET A 15 -12.12 -13.38 -2.95
C MET A 15 -11.80 -12.69 -1.63
N GLU A 16 -10.65 -12.09 -1.51
CA GLU A 16 -10.19 -11.52 -0.26
C GLU A 16 -10.14 -10.00 -0.33
N GLU A 17 -10.42 -9.37 0.79
CA GLU A 17 -10.22 -7.95 0.91
C GLU A 17 -8.74 -7.64 0.93
N LEU A 18 -8.38 -6.50 0.37
CA LEU A 18 -7.04 -5.98 0.57
C LEU A 18 -6.96 -5.41 1.98
N LYS A 19 -5.94 -5.78 2.69
CA LYS A 19 -5.72 -5.38 4.08
C LYS A 19 -4.36 -4.73 4.21
N LEU A 20 -4.15 -4.08 5.34
CA LEU A 20 -2.88 -3.45 5.65
C LEU A 20 -2.08 -4.32 6.61
N TYR A 21 -0.78 -4.40 6.34
CA TYR A 21 0.15 -5.20 7.12
C TYR A 21 1.38 -4.37 7.46
N SER A 22 2.00 -4.68 8.58
CA SER A 22 3.38 -4.26 8.83
C SER A 22 4.27 -5.48 8.59
N VAL A 23 5.48 -5.21 8.14
CA VAL A 23 6.47 -6.25 7.86
C VAL A 23 7.60 -6.08 8.86
N SER A 24 8.16 -7.18 9.36
CA SER A 24 9.19 -7.10 10.39
C SER A 24 10.42 -6.34 9.92
N ASP A 25 11.03 -5.59 10.83
CA ASP A 25 12.25 -4.83 10.53
C ASP A 25 13.36 -5.75 10.09
N THR A 26 13.48 -6.91 10.72
CA THR A 26 14.51 -7.88 10.39
C THR A 26 14.40 -8.33 8.93
N TYR A 27 13.17 -8.63 8.50
CA TYR A 27 12.95 -9.08 7.13
C TYR A 27 13.22 -7.97 6.12
N ILE A 28 12.77 -6.76 6.41
CA ILE A 28 13.02 -5.62 5.52
C ILE A 28 14.52 -5.34 5.40
N LYS A 29 15.26 -5.40 6.51
CA LYS A 29 16.70 -5.22 6.46
C LYS A 29 17.37 -6.31 5.63
N TYR A 30 16.89 -7.53 5.75
CA TYR A 30 17.39 -8.64 4.95
C TYR A 30 17.16 -8.39 3.46
N LEU A 31 15.94 -8.03 3.07
CA LEU A 31 15.62 -7.75 1.68
C LEU A 31 16.45 -6.61 1.11
N ARG A 32 16.66 -5.56 1.90
CA ARG A 32 17.39 -4.39 1.43
C ARG A 32 18.87 -4.67 1.17
N ARG A 33 19.42 -5.70 1.76
CA ARG A 33 20.78 -6.12 1.45
C ARG A 33 20.89 -6.78 0.08
N ILE A 34 19.78 -7.33 -0.40
CA ILE A 34 19.75 -8.06 -1.67
C ILE A 34 19.18 -7.17 -2.77
N PHE A 35 18.14 -6.43 -2.47
CA PHE A 35 17.41 -5.60 -3.44
C PHE A 35 17.40 -4.14 -3.01
N THR A 36 18.00 -3.29 -3.82
CA THR A 36 18.17 -1.88 -3.48
C THR A 36 16.89 -1.07 -3.55
N ASN A 37 15.89 -1.55 -4.28
CA ASN A 37 14.63 -0.82 -4.43
C ASN A 37 13.59 -1.11 -3.35
N VAL A 38 13.94 -1.91 -2.35
CA VAL A 38 13.06 -2.16 -1.21
C VAL A 38 13.10 -0.96 -0.28
N TYR A 39 11.93 -0.41 0.04
CA TYR A 39 11.85 0.74 0.94
C TYR A 39 12.23 0.37 2.37
N SER A 40 12.77 1.34 3.09
CA SER A 40 12.97 1.17 4.53
C SER A 40 11.64 1.16 5.25
N ASN A 41 11.58 0.48 6.39
CA ASN A 41 10.35 0.39 7.17
C ASN A 41 10.00 1.70 7.87
N LYS A 42 11.02 2.46 8.23
CA LYS A 42 10.85 3.79 8.81
C LYS A 42 11.75 4.76 8.10
N GLU A 43 11.18 5.91 7.76
CA GLU A 43 11.97 7.00 7.22
C GLU A 43 12.23 7.99 8.33
N SER A 44 13.50 8.31 8.57
CA SER A 44 13.89 9.37 9.51
C SER A 44 13.21 9.28 10.87
N GLU A 45 12.43 10.29 11.17
CA GLU A 45 11.85 10.49 12.50
C GLU A 45 10.41 9.98 12.60
N ARG A 46 9.95 9.21 11.64
CA ARG A 46 8.57 8.76 11.68
C ARG A 46 8.32 7.80 12.84
N ILE A 47 7.18 8.01 13.47
CA ILE A 47 6.75 7.16 14.59
C ILE A 47 6.19 5.84 14.07
N HIS A 48 5.44 5.90 12.98
CA HIS A 48 4.74 4.74 12.45
C HIS A 48 5.55 4.03 11.37
N THR A 49 5.58 2.71 11.44
CA THR A 49 6.24 1.91 10.41
C THR A 49 5.42 1.92 9.13
N ARG A 50 6.11 1.69 8.02
CA ARG A 50 5.46 1.62 6.72
C ARG A 50 4.45 0.49 6.69
N LYS A 51 3.28 0.76 6.13
CA LYS A 51 2.26 -0.25 5.92
C LYS A 51 2.31 -0.75 4.50
N TYR A 52 1.93 -1.99 4.33
CA TYR A 52 1.88 -2.67 3.05
C TYR A 52 0.46 -3.15 2.78
N VAL A 53 0.06 -3.09 1.51
CA VAL A 53 -1.26 -3.53 1.08
C VAL A 53 -1.14 -4.90 0.44
N GLY A 54 -1.93 -5.83 0.85
CA GLY A 54 -1.95 -7.14 0.25
C GLY A 54 -3.15 -7.97 0.66
N VAL A 55 -3.22 -9.11 0.09
CA VAL A 55 -2.32 -9.75 -0.86
C VAL A 55 -2.69 -9.31 -2.27
N VAL A 56 -1.72 -8.84 -3.07
CA VAL A 56 -2.01 -8.38 -4.43
C VAL A 56 -1.67 -9.41 -5.50
N ILE A 57 -0.70 -10.27 -5.24
CA ILE A 57 -0.33 -11.38 -6.12
C ILE A 57 0.00 -12.57 -5.26
N ARG A 58 -0.46 -13.74 -5.67
CA ARG A 58 -0.09 -15.01 -5.06
C ARG A 58 0.70 -15.82 -6.07
N LEU A 59 1.97 -16.07 -5.77
CA LEU A 59 2.83 -16.88 -6.62
C LEU A 59 3.42 -18.01 -5.80
N GLU A 60 2.95 -19.21 -6.05
CA GLU A 60 3.45 -20.41 -5.37
C GLU A 60 3.65 -20.24 -3.86
N LYS A 61 4.89 -19.99 -3.45
CA LYS A 61 5.24 -19.90 -2.05
C LYS A 61 5.10 -18.51 -1.46
N TYR A 62 4.93 -17.50 -2.31
CA TYR A 62 5.03 -16.12 -1.85
C TYR A 62 3.80 -15.31 -2.21
N ASN A 63 3.37 -14.53 -1.26
CA ASN A 63 2.37 -13.50 -1.48
C ASN A 63 3.08 -12.17 -1.56
N TYR A 64 2.56 -11.26 -2.39
CA TYR A 64 3.19 -9.96 -2.65
C TYR A 64 2.38 -8.84 -2.06
N TYR A 65 3.09 -7.80 -1.61
CA TYR A 65 2.53 -6.67 -0.89
C TYR A 65 3.09 -5.37 -1.42
N ILE A 66 2.22 -4.36 -1.55
CA ILE A 66 2.59 -3.05 -2.09
C ILE A 66 2.84 -2.09 -0.94
N PRO A 67 4.02 -1.42 -0.91
CA PRO A 67 4.28 -0.42 0.12
C PRO A 67 3.47 0.84 -0.09
N MET A 68 3.05 1.44 1.02
CA MET A 68 2.42 2.74 1.03
C MET A 68 3.47 3.79 1.39
N SER A 69 3.35 4.96 0.79
CA SER A 69 4.21 6.09 1.10
C SER A 69 3.37 7.32 1.40
N SER A 70 3.92 8.20 2.21
CA SER A 70 3.30 9.50 2.43
C SER A 70 3.45 10.38 1.20
N PRO A 71 2.59 11.39 1.05
CA PRO A 71 2.72 12.34 -0.05
C PRO A 71 4.08 13.02 -0.03
N LYS A 72 4.61 13.26 -1.22
CA LYS A 72 5.89 13.96 -1.42
C LYS A 72 5.64 15.12 -2.38
N GLU A 73 6.56 16.08 -2.40
CA GLU A 73 6.44 17.21 -3.32
C GLU A 73 6.31 16.74 -4.77
N SER A 74 6.99 15.65 -5.12
CA SER A 74 6.93 15.10 -6.47
C SER A 74 5.53 14.59 -6.87
N ASP A 75 4.63 14.45 -5.90
CA ASP A 75 3.26 14.03 -6.19
C ASP A 75 2.35 15.18 -6.62
N TYR A 76 2.88 16.40 -6.63
CA TYR A 76 2.12 17.59 -6.99
C TYR A 76 2.73 18.30 -8.18
N GLN A 77 1.92 19.08 -8.85
CA GLN A 77 2.38 19.95 -9.92
C GLN A 77 1.78 21.34 -9.74
N ILE A 78 2.48 22.34 -10.25
CA ILE A 78 2.00 23.71 -10.22
C ILE A 78 1.28 23.98 -11.54
N ALA A 79 0.02 24.40 -11.45
CA ALA A 79 -0.78 24.76 -12.60
C ALA A 79 -1.26 26.20 -12.37
N GLY A 80 -0.61 27.15 -13.01
CA GLY A 80 -0.83 28.56 -12.73
C GLY A 80 -0.31 28.90 -11.34
N HIS A 81 -1.17 29.39 -10.48
CA HIS A 81 -0.80 29.71 -9.09
C HIS A 81 -1.25 28.65 -8.11
N LYS A 82 -1.77 27.52 -8.61
CA LYS A 82 -2.33 26.49 -7.75
C LYS A 82 -1.49 25.24 -7.80
N ARG A 83 -1.39 24.61 -6.64
CA ARG A 83 -0.74 23.31 -6.48
C ARG A 83 -1.80 22.25 -6.69
N LYS A 84 -1.57 21.36 -7.63
CA LYS A 84 -2.51 20.27 -7.95
C LYS A 84 -1.88 18.93 -7.75
N ILE A 85 -2.69 17.96 -7.33
CA ILE A 85 -2.25 16.58 -7.20
C ILE A 85 -2.10 15.99 -8.59
N LYS A 86 -0.96 15.35 -8.87
CA LYS A 86 -0.74 14.67 -10.13
C LYS A 86 -1.69 13.48 -10.26
N LYS A 87 -2.06 13.14 -11.49
CA LYS A 87 -2.86 11.95 -11.75
C LYS A 87 -2.05 10.71 -11.45
N SER A 88 -2.76 9.65 -11.07
CA SER A 88 -2.11 8.36 -10.89
C SER A 88 -1.63 7.85 -12.24
N ILE A 89 -0.35 7.50 -12.29
CA ILE A 89 0.26 6.89 -13.48
C ILE A 89 1.02 5.69 -13.00
N VAL A 90 0.65 4.50 -13.48
CA VAL A 90 1.35 3.27 -13.12
C VAL A 90 2.85 3.48 -13.29
N PRO A 91 3.68 3.13 -12.29
CA PRO A 91 3.40 2.24 -11.15
C PRO A 91 3.03 2.97 -9.85
N ILE A 92 2.57 4.18 -9.93
CA ILE A 92 2.20 4.96 -8.75
C ILE A 92 0.69 5.18 -8.76
N ILE A 93 0.04 4.76 -7.67
CA ILE A 93 -1.39 5.06 -7.46
C ILE A 93 -1.47 6.08 -6.35
N ARG A 94 -2.06 7.22 -6.64
CA ARG A 94 -2.23 8.30 -5.67
C ARG A 94 -3.59 8.17 -5.01
N MET A 95 -3.60 8.07 -3.69
CA MET A 95 -4.83 7.90 -2.92
C MET A 95 -5.40 9.27 -2.58
N ILE A 96 -6.62 9.50 -3.04
CA ILE A 96 -7.30 10.78 -2.91
C ILE A 96 -8.50 10.61 -1.99
N ALA A 97 -8.69 11.58 -1.09
CA ALA A 97 -9.90 11.68 -0.27
C ALA A 97 -10.41 13.11 -0.36
N GLN A 98 -11.65 13.32 0.03
CA GLN A 98 -12.21 14.68 0.13
C GLN A 98 -12.12 15.11 1.58
N ASN A 99 -11.67 16.34 1.79
CA ASN A 99 -11.63 16.92 3.14
C ASN A 99 -13.01 17.50 3.49
N LYS A 100 -13.10 18.12 4.66
CA LYS A 100 -14.36 18.70 5.15
C LYS A 100 -14.93 19.76 4.23
N ASN A 101 -14.09 20.42 3.47
CA ASN A 101 -14.50 21.47 2.55
C ASN A 101 -14.83 20.93 1.15
N GLY A 102 -14.83 19.62 0.98
CA GLY A 102 -15.08 19.00 -0.31
C GLY A 102 -13.91 19.05 -1.27
N GLU A 103 -12.76 19.50 -0.81
CA GLU A 103 -11.56 19.58 -1.63
C GLU A 103 -10.82 18.25 -1.64
N LYS A 104 -10.16 17.96 -2.76
CA LYS A 104 -9.37 16.74 -2.89
C LYS A 104 -8.08 16.89 -2.11
N GLU A 105 -7.74 15.83 -1.38
CA GLU A 105 -6.53 15.76 -0.57
C GLU A 105 -5.79 14.47 -0.87
N LEU A 106 -4.48 14.57 -1.08
CA LEU A 106 -3.65 13.40 -1.29
C LEU A 106 -3.29 12.82 0.08
N ILE A 107 -3.71 11.59 0.31
CA ILE A 107 -3.52 10.95 1.62
C ILE A 107 -2.45 9.87 1.62
N GLY A 108 -1.82 9.63 0.49
CA GLY A 108 -0.73 8.67 0.37
C GLY A 108 -0.61 8.13 -1.03
N THR A 109 0.38 7.29 -1.24
CA THR A 109 0.59 6.64 -2.53
C THR A 109 0.85 5.17 -2.34
N LEU A 110 0.48 4.39 -3.36
CA LEU A 110 0.83 2.98 -3.47
C LEU A 110 1.91 2.88 -4.52
N ARG A 111 3.05 2.29 -4.15
CA ARG A 111 4.21 2.18 -5.05
C ARG A 111 4.33 0.76 -5.56
N ILE A 112 3.65 0.46 -6.65
CA ILE A 112 3.56 -0.90 -7.19
C ILE A 112 4.93 -1.46 -7.59
N SER A 113 5.79 -0.64 -8.15
CA SER A 113 7.12 -1.10 -8.56
C SER A 113 8.03 -1.49 -7.40
N HIS A 114 7.61 -1.19 -6.18
CA HIS A 114 8.38 -1.51 -4.98
C HIS A 114 7.74 -2.61 -4.15
N MET A 115 6.80 -3.36 -4.73
CA MET A 115 6.16 -4.45 -3.99
C MET A 115 7.17 -5.53 -3.64
N ILE A 116 6.90 -6.22 -2.54
CA ILE A 116 7.79 -7.23 -2.02
C ILE A 116 7.06 -8.53 -1.78
N PRO A 117 7.74 -9.67 -1.92
CA PRO A 117 7.23 -10.94 -1.41
C PRO A 117 7.48 -11.00 0.09
N ALA A 118 6.56 -11.56 0.84
CA ALA A 118 6.77 -11.73 2.27
C ALA A 118 6.10 -12.99 2.77
N PRO A 119 6.79 -13.79 3.59
CA PRO A 119 6.18 -14.93 4.23
C PRO A 119 5.28 -14.45 5.36
N GLU A 120 4.26 -15.23 5.65
CA GLU A 120 3.28 -14.87 6.66
C GLU A 120 3.92 -14.63 8.03
N SER A 121 4.98 -15.37 8.33
CA SER A 121 5.68 -15.25 9.61
C SER A 121 6.30 -13.87 9.84
N GLU A 122 6.52 -13.10 8.78
CA GLU A 122 7.15 -11.78 8.87
C GLU A 122 6.13 -10.65 8.79
N LEU A 123 4.85 -10.99 8.77
CA LEU A 123 3.76 -10.03 8.61
C LEU A 123 2.93 -9.94 9.88
N LYS A 124 2.43 -8.74 10.13
CA LYS A 124 1.48 -8.51 11.20
C LYS A 124 0.33 -7.70 10.62
N LEU A 125 -0.89 -8.22 10.75
CA LEU A 125 -2.07 -7.49 10.33
C LEU A 125 -2.19 -6.21 11.16
N TYR A 126 -2.37 -5.08 10.49
CA TYR A 126 -2.52 -3.81 11.18
C TYR A 126 -3.93 -3.69 11.73
N ASP A 127 -4.03 -3.45 13.03
CA ASP A 127 -5.30 -3.26 13.72
C ASP A 127 -5.63 -1.78 13.79
N VAL A 128 -6.38 -1.29 12.81
CA VAL A 128 -6.75 0.12 12.76
C VAL A 128 -7.66 0.50 13.94
N ALA A 129 -8.50 -0.41 14.37
CA ALA A 129 -9.40 -0.13 15.48
C ALA A 129 -8.66 0.07 16.81
N GLY A 130 -7.52 -0.59 16.95
CA GLY A 130 -6.69 -0.48 18.14
C GLY A 130 -5.68 0.66 18.11
N GLU A 131 -5.67 1.45 17.05
CA GLU A 131 -4.72 2.54 16.92
C GLU A 131 -5.06 3.67 17.90
N THR A 132 -4.09 4.06 18.72
CA THR A 132 -4.30 5.08 19.76
C THR A 132 -4.01 6.50 19.26
N ASP A 133 -3.24 6.64 18.18
CA ASP A 133 -2.99 7.92 17.55
C ASP A 133 -4.20 8.26 16.67
N HIS A 134 -5.06 9.14 17.16
CA HIS A 134 -6.33 9.44 16.49
C HIS A 134 -6.15 10.03 15.10
N ALA A 135 -5.19 10.91 14.92
CA ALA A 135 -4.94 11.51 13.61
C ALA A 135 -4.47 10.46 12.61
N TYR A 136 -3.57 9.60 13.05
CA TYR A 136 -3.08 8.52 12.21
C TYR A 136 -4.18 7.52 11.89
N ARG A 137 -5.01 7.19 12.88
CA ARG A 137 -6.14 6.27 12.67
C ARG A 137 -7.10 6.82 11.60
N ASN A 138 -7.42 8.11 11.68
CA ASN A 138 -8.30 8.72 10.68
C ASN A 138 -7.69 8.68 9.29
N LEU A 139 -6.40 8.96 9.19
CA LEU A 139 -5.69 8.88 7.93
C LEU A 139 -5.77 7.47 7.35
N VAL A 140 -5.46 6.47 8.16
CA VAL A 140 -5.44 5.09 7.71
C VAL A 140 -6.84 4.61 7.33
N GLN A 141 -7.86 5.01 8.08
CA GLN A 141 -9.24 4.66 7.73
C GLN A 141 -9.61 5.20 6.35
N ASN A 142 -9.22 6.42 6.04
CA ASN A 142 -9.47 7.00 4.72
C ASN A 142 -8.68 6.27 3.64
N GLN A 143 -7.47 5.86 3.93
CA GLN A 143 -6.67 5.06 3.00
C GLN A 143 -7.33 3.70 2.73
N ILE A 144 -7.85 3.06 3.76
CA ILE A 144 -8.56 1.79 3.61
C ILE A 144 -9.80 1.95 2.73
N ILE A 145 -10.55 3.04 2.93
CA ILE A 145 -11.72 3.31 2.10
C ILE A 145 -11.32 3.44 0.64
N PHE A 146 -10.24 4.18 0.35
CA PHE A 146 -9.74 4.33 -1.01
C PHE A 146 -9.34 2.97 -1.59
N ILE A 147 -8.60 2.19 -0.83
CA ILE A 147 -8.12 0.89 -1.28
C ILE A 147 -9.28 -0.03 -1.63
N ARG A 148 -10.31 -0.06 -0.80
CA ARG A 148 -11.49 -0.90 -1.06
C ARG A 148 -12.26 -0.46 -2.29
N LYS A 149 -12.41 0.83 -2.48
CA LYS A 149 -13.09 1.36 -3.67
C LYS A 149 -12.33 1.10 -4.95
N ASN A 150 -10.99 1.04 -4.87
CA ASN A 150 -10.13 0.92 -6.03
C ASN A 150 -9.45 -0.45 -6.11
N ARG A 151 -10.00 -1.43 -5.45
CA ARG A 151 -9.42 -2.77 -5.35
C ARG A 151 -9.07 -3.36 -6.71
N GLU A 152 -10.02 -3.31 -7.66
CA GLU A 152 -9.80 -3.89 -8.97
C GLU A 152 -8.68 -3.19 -9.73
N LYS A 153 -8.62 -1.87 -9.63
CA LYS A 153 -7.55 -1.09 -10.27
C LYS A 153 -6.19 -1.44 -9.68
N ILE A 154 -6.14 -1.59 -8.36
CA ILE A 154 -4.89 -1.95 -7.68
C ILE A 154 -4.43 -3.33 -8.13
N LEU A 155 -5.33 -4.30 -8.11
CA LEU A 155 -4.99 -5.66 -8.50
C LEU A 155 -4.61 -5.77 -9.96
N ALA A 156 -5.27 -5.03 -10.83
CA ALA A 156 -4.98 -5.07 -12.25
C ALA A 156 -3.60 -4.51 -12.59
N ASN A 157 -3.08 -3.61 -11.75
CA ASN A 157 -1.79 -2.97 -12.00
C ASN A 157 -0.64 -3.56 -11.19
N ALA A 158 -0.93 -4.54 -10.38
CA ALA A 158 0.10 -5.19 -9.56
C ALA A 158 1.00 -6.16 -10.32
#